data_2382eb075ae0d2178d19f9fd103747f6
#
_entry.id   2382eb075ae0d2178d19f9fd103747f6
#
_cell.length_a   1.000
_cell.length_b   1.000
_cell.length_c   1.000
_cell.angle_alpha   90.00
_cell.angle_beta   90.00
_cell.angle_gamma   90.00
#
_symmetry.space_group_name_H-M   'P 1'
#
loop_
_entity.id
_entity.type
_entity.pdbx_description
1 polymer ?
#
loop_
_entity_poly.entity_id
_entity_poly.type
_entity_poly.pdbx_seq_one_letter_code
_entity_poly.pdbx_strand_id
1 'polypeptide(L)'
;AAALGLAACGGSSSSTAASTASSTAASAAPAAAGKVYYLNFKPEQDQDWQDLAAEYTKETGVPVTVVTAASGQYETTLMSEMEKSEAPTLFQVNGPVGLANWKDYCLDLSDSKLYGELTSDSFALKDGDAVTSIAYVIETYGIIYNKELLTAAGYTQDDIKGFDDLKKVADDIQARKAELGVDGAFTSAGMDGSSDWRFKTHLANLPIYYEYK
;
A
#
# COMPACT_ATOMS: atom_id res chain seq x y z
N ALA A 1 5.56 13.57 -56.60
CA ALA A 1 4.61 14.19 -57.52
C ALA A 1 3.34 14.57 -56.79
N ALA A 2 3.07 15.83 -56.87
CA ALA A 2 1.99 16.58 -56.25
C ALA A 2 0.59 16.21 -56.80
N ALA A 3 -0.43 16.54 -56.04
CA ALA A 3 -1.48 17.44 -56.52
C ALA A 3 -2.54 17.69 -55.44
N LEU A 4 -2.73 18.97 -55.22
CA LEU A 4 -3.78 19.67 -54.54
C LEU A 4 -5.16 19.49 -55.21
N GLY A 5 -6.21 19.62 -54.45
CA GLY A 5 -7.58 19.81 -54.91
C GLY A 5 -8.45 20.48 -53.89
N LEU A 6 -8.49 21.81 -53.93
CA LEU A 6 -9.53 22.63 -53.33
C LEU A 6 -10.79 22.59 -54.20
N ALA A 7 -11.94 22.55 -53.60
CA ALA A 7 -13.16 23.14 -54.17
C ALA A 7 -14.11 23.60 -53.07
N ALA A 8 -14.47 24.83 -53.20
CA ALA A 8 -15.31 25.64 -52.32
C ALA A 8 -16.76 25.74 -52.83
N CYS A 9 -17.61 26.19 -51.90
CA CYS A 9 -18.79 26.99 -52.06
C CYS A 9 -20.09 26.45 -52.67
N GLY A 10 -21.15 26.72 -51.94
CA GLY A 10 -22.49 26.90 -52.50
C GLY A 10 -23.57 26.83 -51.44
N GLY A 11 -24.00 27.99 -50.98
CA GLY A 11 -25.05 28.21 -49.99
C GLY A 11 -26.46 28.01 -50.55
N SER A 12 -27.38 27.93 -49.65
CA SER A 12 -28.62 28.75 -49.63
C SER A 12 -29.55 28.28 -48.50
N SER A 13 -29.98 29.23 -47.80
CA SER A 13 -31.00 29.39 -46.78
C SER A 13 -32.28 28.54 -46.93
N SER A 14 -32.77 28.05 -45.79
CA SER A 14 -34.16 28.27 -45.40
C SER A 14 -34.36 27.93 -43.92
N SER A 15 -34.91 28.90 -43.25
CA SER A 15 -35.39 28.91 -41.86
C SER A 15 -36.47 27.89 -41.61
N THR A 16 -36.47 27.24 -40.43
CA THR A 16 -37.64 27.23 -39.54
C THR A 16 -37.33 26.50 -38.23
N ALA A 17 -37.81 27.17 -37.16
CA ALA A 17 -38.28 26.66 -35.87
C ALA A 17 -37.25 26.20 -34.83
N ALA A 18 -37.21 27.03 -33.82
CA ALA A 18 -36.62 26.81 -32.50
C ALA A 18 -37.20 25.58 -31.83
N SER A 19 -36.29 24.73 -31.38
CA SER A 19 -36.51 23.86 -30.21
C SER A 19 -35.40 24.12 -29.24
N THR A 20 -35.69 24.86 -28.19
CA THR A 20 -34.84 25.02 -27.02
C THR A 20 -34.73 23.70 -26.31
N ALA A 21 -33.73 22.90 -26.69
CA ALA A 21 -33.21 21.86 -25.81
C ALA A 21 -32.09 22.49 -24.97
N SER A 22 -32.40 22.78 -23.72
CA SER A 22 -31.37 23.03 -22.70
C SER A 22 -30.48 21.82 -22.61
N SER A 23 -29.40 21.82 -23.34
CA SER A 23 -28.27 20.93 -23.03
C SER A 23 -27.62 21.54 -21.80
N THR A 24 -27.86 20.93 -20.65
CA THR A 24 -26.96 21.05 -19.51
C THR A 24 -25.59 20.57 -19.99
N ALA A 25 -24.76 21.55 -20.30
CA ALA A 25 -23.33 21.26 -20.50
C ALA A 25 -22.82 20.68 -19.18
N ALA A 26 -22.61 19.39 -19.17
CA ALA A 26 -21.78 18.78 -18.14
C ALA A 26 -20.45 19.53 -18.21
N SER A 27 -20.13 20.26 -17.15
CA SER A 27 -18.85 20.92 -16.99
C SER A 27 -17.81 19.82 -17.07
N ALA A 28 -17.10 19.72 -18.17
CA ALA A 28 -15.96 18.83 -18.28
C ALA A 28 -14.98 19.26 -17.20
N ALA A 29 -14.68 18.39 -16.26
CA ALA A 29 -13.61 18.63 -15.32
C ALA A 29 -12.34 19.03 -16.10
N PRO A 30 -11.56 19.99 -15.62
CA PRO A 30 -10.33 20.38 -16.29
C PRO A 30 -9.48 19.14 -16.47
N ALA A 31 -8.93 18.96 -17.68
CA ALA A 31 -8.04 17.84 -17.96
C ALA A 31 -6.92 17.85 -16.91
N ALA A 32 -6.79 16.75 -16.18
CA ALA A 32 -5.80 16.65 -15.14
C ALA A 32 -4.40 16.77 -15.75
N ALA A 33 -3.58 17.67 -15.17
CA ALA A 33 -2.20 17.80 -15.58
C ALA A 33 -1.39 16.75 -14.81
N GLY A 34 -0.88 15.73 -15.53
CA GLY A 34 0.00 14.71 -15.00
C GLY A 34 -0.61 13.31 -14.94
N LYS A 35 0.18 12.39 -14.43
CA LYS A 35 -0.15 10.99 -14.23
C LYS A 35 0.55 10.48 -12.98
N VAL A 36 0.05 9.41 -12.41
CA VAL A 36 0.66 8.72 -11.26
C VAL A 36 1.08 7.32 -11.69
N TYR A 37 2.29 6.95 -11.36
CA TYR A 37 2.77 5.57 -11.42
C TYR A 37 3.15 5.13 -10.01
N TYR A 38 2.42 4.17 -9.46
CA TYR A 38 2.68 3.59 -8.15
C TYR A 38 3.30 2.20 -8.30
N LEU A 39 4.50 2.01 -7.76
CA LEU A 39 5.11 0.69 -7.62
C LEU A 39 4.70 0.10 -6.27
N ASN A 40 3.78 -0.85 -6.30
CA ASN A 40 3.21 -1.49 -5.13
C ASN A 40 4.14 -2.57 -4.56
N PHE A 41 4.34 -2.53 -3.26
CA PHE A 41 5.15 -3.47 -2.48
C PHE A 41 4.37 -4.71 -2.02
N LYS A 42 3.03 -4.63 -1.93
CA LYS A 42 2.17 -5.63 -1.31
C LYS A 42 1.40 -6.43 -2.37
N PRO A 43 1.94 -7.58 -2.86
CA PRO A 43 1.25 -8.36 -3.88
C PRO A 43 -0.11 -8.90 -3.43
N GLU A 44 -0.30 -9.13 -2.14
CA GLU A 44 -1.57 -9.56 -1.56
C GLU A 44 -2.70 -8.52 -1.67
N GLN A 45 -2.35 -7.26 -1.93
CA GLN A 45 -3.31 -6.15 -2.08
C GLN A 45 -3.33 -5.57 -3.50
N ASP A 46 -2.82 -6.29 -4.48
CA ASP A 46 -2.76 -5.80 -5.86
C ASP A 46 -4.13 -5.36 -6.37
N GLN A 47 -5.15 -6.19 -6.21
CA GLN A 47 -6.50 -5.88 -6.69
C GLN A 47 -7.08 -4.63 -6.02
N ASP A 48 -6.90 -4.48 -4.72
CA ASP A 48 -7.38 -3.30 -3.98
C ASP A 48 -6.75 -2.02 -4.52
N TRP A 49 -5.46 -2.05 -4.84
CA TRP A 49 -4.76 -0.91 -5.44
C TRP A 49 -5.20 -0.63 -6.87
N GLN A 50 -5.48 -1.67 -7.68
CA GLN A 50 -6.03 -1.49 -9.04
C GLN A 50 -7.42 -0.83 -8.98
N ASP A 51 -8.28 -1.28 -8.08
CA ASP A 51 -9.62 -0.74 -7.91
C ASP A 51 -9.59 0.72 -7.43
N LEU A 52 -8.74 1.03 -6.43
CA LEU A 52 -8.54 2.38 -5.95
C LEU A 52 -8.01 3.33 -7.04
N ALA A 53 -7.04 2.86 -7.83
CA ALA A 53 -6.48 3.61 -8.95
C ALA A 53 -7.54 3.92 -10.02
N ALA A 54 -8.40 2.95 -10.32
CA ALA A 54 -9.49 3.13 -11.27
C ALA A 54 -10.53 4.15 -10.76
N GLU A 55 -10.93 4.07 -9.49
CA GLU A 55 -11.87 5.01 -8.89
C GLU A 55 -11.30 6.43 -8.84
N TYR A 56 -10.05 6.59 -8.39
CA TYR A 56 -9.37 7.90 -8.38
C TYR A 56 -9.27 8.50 -9.79
N THR A 57 -8.90 7.69 -10.78
CA THR A 57 -8.84 8.13 -12.18
C THR A 57 -10.22 8.59 -12.67
N LYS A 58 -11.26 7.86 -12.35
CA LYS A 58 -12.65 8.19 -12.71
C LYS A 58 -13.10 9.50 -12.07
N GLU A 59 -12.79 9.73 -10.80
CA GLU A 59 -13.19 10.92 -10.06
C GLU A 59 -12.42 12.18 -10.47
N THR A 60 -11.12 12.05 -10.70
CA THR A 60 -10.22 13.19 -10.88
C THR A 60 -9.79 13.42 -12.32
N GLY A 61 -9.91 12.41 -13.18
CA GLY A 61 -9.33 12.41 -14.53
C GLY A 61 -7.82 12.20 -14.56
N VAL A 62 -7.14 12.02 -13.40
CA VAL A 62 -5.70 11.74 -13.33
C VAL A 62 -5.46 10.25 -13.59
N PRO A 63 -4.74 9.88 -14.66
CA PRO A 63 -4.39 8.48 -14.89
C PRO A 63 -3.48 7.95 -13.77
N VAL A 64 -3.85 6.80 -13.21
CA VAL A 64 -3.04 6.09 -12.23
C VAL A 64 -2.71 4.71 -12.75
N THR A 65 -1.42 4.38 -12.79
CA THR A 65 -0.92 3.05 -13.12
C THR A 65 -0.36 2.42 -11.85
N VAL A 66 -0.80 1.21 -11.52
CA VAL A 66 -0.23 0.42 -10.43
C VAL A 66 0.51 -0.76 -11.02
N VAL A 67 1.77 -0.92 -10.66
CA VAL A 67 2.57 -2.11 -10.96
C VAL A 67 2.97 -2.74 -9.64
N THR A 68 2.69 -4.02 -9.49
CA THR A 68 2.97 -4.75 -8.26
C THR A 68 4.22 -5.60 -8.42
N ALA A 69 5.19 -5.38 -7.56
CA ALA A 69 6.40 -6.19 -7.52
C ALA A 69 6.09 -7.59 -6.98
N ALA A 70 6.76 -8.61 -7.53
CA ALA A 70 6.66 -9.96 -7.02
C ALA A 70 7.20 -10.02 -5.57
N SER A 71 6.67 -10.97 -4.80
CA SER A 71 7.10 -11.17 -3.41
C SER A 71 8.62 -11.33 -3.30
N GLY A 72 9.22 -10.55 -2.40
CA GLY A 72 10.67 -10.54 -2.17
C GLY A 72 11.52 -9.89 -3.28
N GLN A 73 10.88 -9.29 -4.31
CA GLN A 73 11.59 -8.70 -5.45
C GLN A 73 11.44 -7.18 -5.54
N TYR A 74 10.90 -6.54 -4.52
CA TYR A 74 10.57 -5.12 -4.59
C TYR A 74 11.77 -4.23 -4.91
N GLU A 75 12.86 -4.34 -4.17
CA GLU A 75 14.06 -3.49 -4.36
C GLU A 75 14.69 -3.69 -5.75
N THR A 76 14.76 -4.93 -6.23
CA THR A 76 15.27 -5.23 -7.57
C THR A 76 14.35 -4.64 -8.66
N THR A 77 13.05 -4.74 -8.45
CA THR A 77 12.05 -4.17 -9.38
C THR A 77 12.13 -2.65 -9.37
N LEU A 78 12.18 -2.01 -8.18
CA LEU A 78 12.29 -0.56 -8.06
C LEU A 78 13.54 -0.02 -8.74
N MET A 79 14.68 -0.67 -8.55
CA MET A 79 15.93 -0.30 -9.22
C MET A 79 15.78 -0.31 -10.74
N SER A 80 15.19 -1.36 -11.29
CA SER A 80 14.94 -1.48 -12.73
C SER A 80 13.92 -0.48 -13.25
N GLU A 81 12.88 -0.18 -12.46
CA GLU A 81 11.83 0.78 -12.85
C GLU A 81 12.34 2.23 -12.82
N MET A 82 13.23 2.57 -11.87
CA MET A 82 13.81 3.91 -11.76
C MET A 82 14.73 4.29 -12.92
N GLU A 83 15.28 3.30 -13.63
CA GLU A 83 16.10 3.53 -14.84
C GLU A 83 15.27 3.81 -16.11
N LYS A 84 13.95 3.62 -16.07
CA LYS A 84 13.08 3.83 -17.22
C LYS A 84 12.78 5.31 -17.42
N SER A 85 12.44 5.68 -18.65
CA SER A 85 11.97 7.04 -18.98
C SER A 85 10.67 7.42 -18.27
N GLU A 86 9.88 6.42 -17.87
CA GLU A 86 8.63 6.52 -17.11
C GLU A 86 8.80 5.81 -15.76
N ALA A 87 9.59 6.43 -14.88
CA ALA A 87 9.87 5.91 -13.56
C ALA A 87 8.65 6.05 -12.62
N PRO A 88 8.54 5.23 -11.56
CA PRO A 88 7.53 5.39 -10.52
C PRO A 88 7.55 6.79 -9.91
N THR A 89 6.38 7.40 -9.79
CA THR A 89 6.18 8.67 -9.10
C THR A 89 5.81 8.48 -7.62
N LEU A 90 5.30 7.30 -7.28
CA LEU A 90 5.08 6.84 -5.92
C LEU A 90 5.75 5.48 -5.75
N PHE A 91 6.56 5.36 -4.73
CA PHE A 91 7.25 4.12 -4.39
C PHE A 91 7.50 4.02 -2.88
N GLN A 92 7.67 2.82 -2.39
CA GLN A 92 7.90 2.57 -0.98
C GLN A 92 9.38 2.61 -0.63
N VAL A 93 9.69 3.36 0.42
CA VAL A 93 11.01 3.38 1.07
C VAL A 93 10.90 2.59 2.37
N ASN A 94 11.71 1.55 2.51
CA ASN A 94 11.60 0.62 3.62
C ASN A 94 12.51 1.02 4.79
N GLY A 95 12.02 1.96 5.59
CA GLY A 95 12.71 2.45 6.78
C GLY A 95 14.02 3.20 6.51
N PRO A 96 14.84 3.44 7.54
CA PRO A 96 16.08 4.21 7.40
C PRO A 96 17.11 3.61 6.43
N VAL A 97 17.16 2.27 6.34
CA VAL A 97 18.05 1.58 5.40
C VAL A 97 17.62 1.81 3.95
N GLY A 98 16.32 1.70 3.68
CA GLY A 98 15.76 2.03 2.36
C GLY A 98 15.97 3.51 2.03
N LEU A 99 15.79 4.40 3.00
CA LEU A 99 16.05 5.83 2.79
C LEU A 99 17.49 6.11 2.36
N ALA A 100 18.47 5.46 2.97
CA ALA A 100 19.87 5.63 2.59
C ALA A 100 20.13 5.30 1.10
N ASN A 101 19.34 4.38 0.52
CA ASN A 101 19.45 3.99 -0.88
C ASN A 101 18.66 4.90 -1.84
N TRP A 102 17.55 5.48 -1.38
CA TRP A 102 16.56 6.11 -2.26
C TRP A 102 16.34 7.60 -2.01
N LYS A 103 17.00 8.21 -1.03
CA LYS A 103 16.77 9.61 -0.65
C LYS A 103 16.95 10.61 -1.80
N ASP A 104 17.87 10.36 -2.72
CA ASP A 104 18.15 11.23 -3.86
C ASP A 104 17.02 11.23 -4.91
N TYR A 105 16.09 10.27 -4.81
CA TYR A 105 14.90 10.17 -5.64
C TYR A 105 13.63 10.68 -4.93
N CYS A 106 13.73 11.01 -3.64
CA CYS A 106 12.61 11.45 -2.83
C CYS A 106 12.40 12.95 -2.93
N LEU A 107 11.16 13.36 -3.09
CA LEU A 107 10.75 14.75 -2.98
C LEU A 107 10.71 15.16 -1.50
N ASP A 108 11.13 16.39 -1.19
CA ASP A 108 10.85 16.97 0.12
C ASP A 108 9.35 17.25 0.29
N LEU A 109 8.75 16.59 1.26
CA LEU A 109 7.33 16.65 1.59
C LEU A 109 7.03 17.55 2.80
N SER A 110 8.00 18.30 3.30
CA SER A 110 7.88 19.13 4.53
C SER A 110 6.70 20.10 4.45
N ASP A 111 6.44 20.68 3.28
CA ASP A 111 5.34 21.62 3.03
C ASP A 111 4.08 20.93 2.49
N SER A 112 4.05 19.60 2.44
CA SER A 112 2.90 18.87 1.91
C SER A 112 1.73 18.88 2.91
N LYS A 113 0.50 18.91 2.38
CA LYS A 113 -0.69 18.76 3.22
C LYS A 113 -0.70 17.42 3.95
N LEU A 114 -0.18 16.35 3.33
CA LEU A 114 -0.11 15.02 3.92
C LEU A 114 0.77 14.99 5.17
N TYR A 115 1.92 15.68 5.15
CA TYR A 115 2.76 15.78 6.33
C TYR A 115 2.05 16.51 7.47
N GLY A 116 1.29 17.56 7.17
CA GLY A 116 0.48 18.29 8.15
C GLY A 116 -0.65 17.46 8.80
N GLU A 117 -1.09 16.38 8.17
CA GLU A 117 -2.13 15.47 8.68
C GLU A 117 -1.57 14.34 9.56
N LEU A 118 -0.25 14.18 9.65
CA LEU A 118 0.34 13.16 10.49
C LEU A 118 0.07 13.42 11.97
N THR A 119 -0.32 12.38 12.68
CA THR A 119 -0.56 12.44 14.14
C THR A 119 0.73 12.39 14.95
N SER A 120 1.84 12.05 14.33
CA SER A 120 3.17 12.01 14.94
C SER A 120 4.26 12.08 13.87
N ASP A 121 5.31 12.84 14.15
CA ASP A 121 6.54 12.89 13.32
C ASP A 121 7.24 11.53 13.18
N SER A 122 6.96 10.59 14.09
CA SER A 122 7.50 9.22 14.01
C SER A 122 6.99 8.43 12.79
N PHE A 123 5.97 8.94 12.11
CA PHE A 123 5.41 8.36 10.88
C PHE A 123 6.03 8.94 9.60
N ALA A 124 7.07 9.74 9.74
CA ALA A 124 7.85 10.26 8.62
C ALA A 124 9.30 9.79 8.68
N LEU A 125 9.92 9.60 7.51
CA LEU A 125 11.37 9.48 7.40
C LEU A 125 11.94 10.82 6.97
N LYS A 126 13.05 11.20 7.58
CA LYS A 126 13.72 12.48 7.34
C LYS A 126 15.18 12.28 6.92
N ASP A 127 15.64 13.11 5.99
CA ASP A 127 17.06 13.29 5.67
C ASP A 127 17.44 14.72 6.06
N GLY A 128 18.09 14.89 7.20
CA GLY A 128 18.24 16.20 7.83
C GLY A 128 16.88 16.80 8.20
N ASP A 129 16.61 17.99 7.67
CA ASP A 129 15.33 18.70 7.90
C ASP A 129 14.24 18.32 6.88
N ALA A 130 14.61 17.67 5.77
CA ALA A 130 13.68 17.29 4.72
C ALA A 130 12.85 16.05 5.10
N VAL A 131 11.54 16.12 4.89
CA VAL A 131 10.62 14.98 5.02
C VAL A 131 10.59 14.21 3.70
N THR A 132 11.24 13.09 3.64
CA THR A 132 11.42 12.31 2.41
C THR A 132 10.40 11.20 2.20
N SER A 133 9.75 10.78 3.26
CA SER A 133 8.72 9.73 3.18
C SER A 133 7.70 9.89 4.30
N ILE A 134 6.47 9.45 4.01
CA ILE A 134 5.33 9.47 4.93
C ILE A 134 4.76 8.06 4.99
N ALA A 135 4.50 7.55 6.20
CA ALA A 135 3.84 6.27 6.38
C ALA A 135 2.39 6.33 5.89
N TYR A 136 2.02 5.43 5.01
CA TYR A 136 0.62 5.28 4.56
C TYR A 136 -0.14 4.24 5.40
N VAL A 137 0.57 3.40 6.14
CA VAL A 137 0.00 2.39 7.03
C VAL A 137 0.93 2.16 8.21
N ILE A 138 0.34 1.83 9.35
CA ILE A 138 1.06 1.42 10.55
C ILE A 138 0.78 -0.05 10.78
N GLU A 139 1.82 -0.85 10.78
CA GLU A 139 1.74 -2.28 11.08
C GLU A 139 2.22 -2.54 12.51
N THR A 140 1.52 -3.41 13.20
CA THR A 140 1.91 -3.91 14.51
C THR A 140 1.97 -5.43 14.47
N TYR A 141 2.72 -6.02 15.35
CA TYR A 141 2.72 -7.45 15.53
C TYR A 141 2.43 -7.84 16.98
N GLY A 142 1.90 -9.01 17.14
CA GLY A 142 1.52 -9.56 18.43
C GLY A 142 0.95 -10.97 18.23
N ILE A 143 0.33 -11.50 19.24
CA ILE A 143 -0.36 -12.78 19.16
C ILE A 143 -1.81 -12.53 18.74
N ILE A 144 -2.15 -12.93 17.54
CA ILE A 144 -3.52 -12.97 17.06
C ILE A 144 -4.13 -14.29 17.52
N TYR A 145 -5.30 -14.25 18.13
CA TYR A 145 -5.96 -15.44 18.64
C TYR A 145 -7.42 -15.52 18.19
N ASN A 146 -7.89 -16.75 18.02
CA ASN A 146 -9.30 -17.02 17.78
C ASN A 146 -10.03 -17.04 19.14
N LYS A 147 -10.94 -16.10 19.35
CA LYS A 147 -11.66 -15.94 20.62
C LYS A 147 -12.55 -17.13 20.95
N GLU A 148 -13.20 -17.70 19.93
CA GLU A 148 -14.12 -18.83 20.12
C GLU A 148 -13.35 -20.09 20.51
N LEU A 149 -12.24 -20.37 19.82
CA LEU A 149 -11.39 -21.52 20.16
C LEU A 149 -10.73 -21.37 21.54
N LEU A 150 -10.28 -20.18 21.89
CA LEU A 150 -9.70 -19.92 23.21
C LEU A 150 -10.74 -20.12 24.32
N THR A 151 -11.97 -19.63 24.12
CA THR A 151 -13.09 -19.84 25.05
C THR A 151 -13.50 -21.30 25.15
N ALA A 152 -13.56 -22.03 24.02
CA ALA A 152 -13.84 -23.45 24.01
C ALA A 152 -12.79 -24.27 24.77
N ALA A 153 -11.53 -23.80 24.79
CA ALA A 153 -10.46 -24.38 25.59
C ALA A 153 -10.56 -24.00 27.08
N GLY A 154 -11.50 -23.13 27.45
CA GLY A 154 -11.71 -22.71 28.85
C GLY A 154 -10.88 -21.51 29.29
N TYR A 155 -10.34 -20.75 28.33
CA TYR A 155 -9.51 -19.58 28.60
C TYR A 155 -10.07 -18.30 27.98
N THR A 156 -9.60 -17.18 28.49
CA THR A 156 -9.80 -15.84 27.93
C THR A 156 -8.46 -15.14 27.77
N GLN A 157 -8.44 -14.00 27.11
CA GLN A 157 -7.24 -13.16 27.01
C GLN A 157 -6.71 -12.72 28.37
N ASP A 158 -7.60 -12.61 29.38
CA ASP A 158 -7.24 -12.15 30.72
C ASP A 158 -6.46 -13.19 31.53
N ASP A 159 -6.46 -14.44 31.06
CA ASP A 159 -5.67 -15.53 31.64
C ASP A 159 -4.20 -15.52 31.14
N ILE A 160 -3.86 -14.63 30.17
CA ILE A 160 -2.53 -14.55 29.57
C ILE A 160 -1.94 -13.17 29.86
N LYS A 161 -1.17 -13.08 30.95
CA LYS A 161 -0.52 -11.84 31.39
C LYS A 161 0.99 -11.81 31.15
N GLY A 162 1.57 -12.96 30.81
CA GLY A 162 2.98 -13.10 30.56
C GLY A 162 3.31 -14.39 29.81
N PHE A 163 4.60 -14.61 29.61
CA PHE A 163 5.06 -15.75 28.84
C PHE A 163 4.70 -17.11 29.47
N ASP A 164 4.79 -17.22 30.79
CA ASP A 164 4.46 -18.47 31.50
C ASP A 164 2.98 -18.83 31.37
N ASP A 165 2.10 -17.83 31.43
CA ASP A 165 0.67 -18.04 31.20
C ASP A 165 0.41 -18.48 29.76
N LEU A 166 1.01 -17.79 28.81
CA LEU A 166 0.91 -18.15 27.40
C LEU A 166 1.38 -19.60 27.15
N LYS A 167 2.52 -19.94 27.72
CA LYS A 167 3.06 -21.31 27.60
C LYS A 167 2.11 -22.33 28.20
N LYS A 168 1.57 -22.08 29.39
CA LYS A 168 0.61 -22.97 30.05
C LYS A 168 -0.64 -23.19 29.21
N VAL A 169 -1.22 -22.12 28.69
CA VAL A 169 -2.40 -22.18 27.79
C VAL A 169 -2.10 -22.96 26.53
N ALA A 170 -0.94 -22.69 25.92
CA ALA A 170 -0.52 -23.39 24.70
C ALA A 170 -0.26 -24.90 24.93
N ASP A 171 0.40 -25.25 26.02
CA ASP A 171 0.67 -26.66 26.38
C ASP A 171 -0.66 -27.41 26.63
N ASP A 172 -1.63 -26.80 27.32
CA ASP A 172 -2.93 -27.40 27.56
C ASP A 172 -3.74 -27.60 26.27
N ILE A 173 -3.83 -26.57 25.41
CA ILE A 173 -4.51 -26.66 24.11
C ILE A 173 -3.84 -27.74 23.26
N GLN A 174 -2.51 -27.78 23.22
CA GLN A 174 -1.78 -28.79 22.48
C GLN A 174 -2.06 -30.22 22.99
N ALA A 175 -2.16 -30.39 24.27
CA ALA A 175 -2.48 -31.68 24.88
C ALA A 175 -3.92 -32.15 24.55
N ARG A 176 -4.86 -31.21 24.47
CA ARG A 176 -6.28 -31.47 24.18
C ARG A 176 -6.71 -31.18 22.76
N LYS A 177 -5.77 -31.04 21.83
CA LYS A 177 -6.04 -30.63 20.46
C LYS A 177 -7.11 -31.48 19.74
N ALA A 178 -7.11 -32.79 19.96
CA ALA A 178 -8.10 -33.70 19.36
C ALA A 178 -9.50 -33.47 19.92
N GLU A 179 -9.61 -33.21 21.23
CA GLU A 179 -10.87 -32.87 21.91
C GLU A 179 -11.41 -31.52 21.41
N LEU A 180 -10.54 -30.54 21.22
CA LEU A 180 -10.88 -29.19 20.80
C LEU A 180 -11.06 -29.06 19.27
N GLY A 181 -10.78 -30.11 18.51
CA GLY A 181 -10.92 -30.12 17.04
C GLY A 181 -9.95 -29.18 16.34
N VAL A 182 -8.74 -29.01 16.88
CA VAL A 182 -7.67 -28.19 16.32
C VAL A 182 -6.44 -29.04 15.98
N ASP A 183 -5.64 -28.59 15.03
CA ASP A 183 -4.40 -29.29 14.67
C ASP A 183 -3.24 -28.96 15.63
N GLY A 184 -3.28 -27.83 16.29
CA GLY A 184 -2.27 -27.37 17.25
C GLY A 184 -2.67 -26.13 17.98
N ALA A 185 -1.91 -25.77 19.02
CA ALA A 185 -2.11 -24.56 19.80
C ALA A 185 -1.74 -23.28 19.04
N PHE A 186 -0.78 -23.39 18.12
CA PHE A 186 -0.32 -22.29 17.28
C PHE A 186 -0.34 -22.67 15.81
N THR A 187 -0.69 -21.70 14.97
CA THR A 187 -0.27 -21.67 13.58
C THR A 187 0.79 -20.60 13.40
N SER A 188 1.62 -20.75 12.40
CA SER A 188 2.73 -19.85 12.15
C SER A 188 2.89 -19.57 10.67
N ALA A 189 3.67 -18.55 10.33
CA ALA A 189 4.06 -18.30 8.96
C ALA A 189 4.93 -19.43 8.41
N GLY A 190 4.95 -19.59 7.09
CA GLY A 190 5.84 -20.51 6.41
C GLY A 190 7.31 -20.14 6.62
N MET A 191 8.19 -21.12 6.40
CA MET A 191 9.65 -20.93 6.46
C MET A 191 10.27 -20.78 5.07
N ASP A 192 9.44 -20.51 4.06
CA ASP A 192 9.90 -20.19 2.71
C ASP A 192 10.48 -18.77 2.64
N GLY A 193 11.21 -18.46 1.58
CA GLY A 193 11.92 -17.20 1.43
C GLY A 193 11.03 -15.95 1.41
N SER A 194 9.71 -16.10 1.21
CA SER A 194 8.75 -14.99 1.27
C SER A 194 8.16 -14.75 2.66
N SER A 195 8.21 -15.74 3.54
CA SER A 195 7.51 -15.75 4.84
C SER A 195 8.43 -15.81 6.05
N ASP A 196 9.64 -16.34 5.90
CA ASP A 196 10.56 -16.63 6.99
C ASP A 196 11.08 -15.38 7.74
N TRP A 197 10.99 -14.20 7.13
CA TRP A 197 11.36 -12.94 7.77
C TRP A 197 10.57 -12.66 9.06
N ARG A 198 9.36 -13.22 9.17
CA ARG A 198 8.53 -13.09 10.38
C ARG A 198 9.23 -13.71 11.60
N PHE A 199 9.94 -14.80 11.39
CA PHE A 199 10.79 -15.40 12.43
C PHE A 199 12.12 -14.68 12.55
N LYS A 200 12.85 -14.54 11.44
CA LYS A 200 14.20 -13.98 11.43
C LYS A 200 14.23 -12.58 12.04
N THR A 201 13.35 -11.69 11.58
CA THR A 201 13.34 -10.31 12.03
C THR A 201 12.86 -10.19 13.48
N HIS A 202 11.72 -10.81 13.82
CA HIS A 202 11.15 -10.67 15.16
C HIS A 202 12.03 -11.38 16.20
N LEU A 203 12.54 -12.55 15.90
CA LEU A 203 13.41 -13.29 16.80
C LEU A 203 14.75 -12.58 17.03
N ALA A 204 15.32 -11.97 15.98
CA ALA A 204 16.56 -11.21 16.11
C ALA A 204 16.34 -9.87 16.84
N ASN A 205 15.24 -9.17 16.59
CA ASN A 205 14.97 -7.89 17.21
C ASN A 205 14.69 -7.98 18.72
N LEU A 206 14.18 -9.11 19.20
CA LEU A 206 13.85 -9.25 20.62
C LEU A 206 15.08 -9.14 21.53
N PRO A 207 16.18 -9.89 21.34
CA PRO A 207 17.39 -9.72 22.15
C PRO A 207 18.04 -8.35 21.95
N ILE A 208 18.04 -7.82 20.72
CA ILE A 208 18.58 -6.47 20.43
C ILE A 208 17.82 -5.42 21.25
N TYR A 209 16.48 -5.49 21.29
CA TYR A 209 15.68 -4.57 22.07
C TYR A 209 16.05 -4.58 23.55
N TYR A 210 16.26 -5.75 24.15
CA TYR A 210 16.63 -5.88 25.55
C TYR A 210 18.05 -5.47 25.85
N GLU A 211 18.95 -5.58 24.89
CA GLU A 211 20.34 -5.12 25.03
C GLU A 211 20.48 -3.60 25.01
N TYR A 212 19.65 -2.91 24.22
CA TYR A 212 19.74 -1.45 24.01
C TYR A 212 18.67 -0.63 24.75
N LYS A 213 17.85 -1.25 25.55
CA LYS A 213 16.86 -0.57 26.41
C LYS A 213 17.51 -0.18 27.73
#